data_533f3934d20d9e69630bb8db49b6e34c
#
_entry.id   533f3934d20d9e69630bb8db49b6e34c
#
_cell.length_a   1.000
_cell.length_b   1.000
_cell.length_c   1.000
_cell.angle_alpha   90.00
_cell.angle_beta   90.00
_cell.angle_gamma   90.00
#
_symmetry.space_group_name_H-M   'P 1'
#
loop_
_entity.id
_entity.type
_entity.pdbx_description
1 polymer ?
#
loop_
_entity_poly.entity_id
_entity_poly.type
_entity_poly.pdbx_seq_one_letter_code
_entity_poly.pdbx_strand_id
1 'polypeptide(L)'
;PFPVPPCGAGDFFFLQPSSAGLLESRDVTEHSFQNLMKLSEFALSEAKRDGKNRCYLFCKEDYEKFLRKKELVRDLRRSVYNDFSGFETYFQPIVSAVDNQLFAAETLLRFHSEKMGMVSPVDFIPILEETGLIIPVGKWVLHQALSVCREVHKYVPDFKMLDEDYKKIT
;
A
#
# COMPACT_ATOMS: atom_id res chain seq x y z
N PRO A 1 13.22 -23.06 19.47
CA PRO A 1 14.38 -22.82 20.32
C PRO A 1 15.33 -24.01 20.16
N PHE A 2 16.55 -23.78 19.69
CA PHE A 2 17.58 -24.79 19.65
C PHE A 2 18.06 -25.03 21.10
N PRO A 3 18.26 -26.25 21.54
CA PRO A 3 18.79 -26.54 22.88
C PRO A 3 20.23 -25.99 22.97
N VAL A 4 20.46 -25.13 23.95
CA VAL A 4 21.81 -24.67 24.31
C VAL A 4 22.47 -25.76 25.11
N PRO A 5 23.69 -26.24 24.76
CA PRO A 5 24.40 -27.21 25.53
C PRO A 5 24.77 -26.64 26.91
N PRO A 6 24.81 -27.45 27.99
CA PRO A 6 25.20 -27.00 29.31
C PRO A 6 26.69 -26.62 29.31
N CYS A 7 26.98 -25.39 29.73
CA CYS A 7 28.33 -24.85 29.80
C CYS A 7 28.90 -25.02 31.20
N GLY A 8 30.19 -25.40 31.27
CA GLY A 8 30.99 -25.35 32.48
C GLY A 8 31.24 -23.89 32.93
N ALA A 9 31.51 -23.72 34.21
CA ALA A 9 31.73 -22.43 34.85
C ALA A 9 32.90 -21.66 34.19
N GLY A 10 32.60 -20.53 33.58
CA GLY A 10 33.61 -19.59 33.09
C GLY A 10 33.36 -18.99 31.70
N ASP A 11 32.44 -19.54 30.91
CA ASP A 11 32.22 -19.03 29.55
C ASP A 11 31.06 -18.03 29.51
N PHE A 12 31.37 -16.77 29.16
CA PHE A 12 30.37 -15.77 28.86
C PHE A 12 29.89 -15.99 27.44
N PHE A 13 28.66 -16.52 27.26
CA PHE A 13 28.01 -16.61 25.95
C PHE A 13 27.26 -15.33 25.66
N PHE A 14 27.71 -14.59 24.67
CA PHE A 14 26.90 -13.54 24.04
C PHE A 14 25.91 -14.18 23.08
N LEU A 15 24.64 -14.27 23.48
CA LEU A 15 23.54 -14.62 22.58
C LEU A 15 23.33 -13.44 21.64
N GLN A 16 23.92 -13.52 20.45
CA GLN A 16 23.69 -12.52 19.42
C GLN A 16 22.43 -12.88 18.64
N PRO A 17 21.36 -12.06 18.71
CA PRO A 17 20.15 -12.32 17.96
C PRO A 17 20.44 -12.26 16.46
N SER A 18 20.09 -13.32 15.75
CA SER A 18 20.34 -13.46 14.32
C SER A 18 19.05 -13.71 13.55
N SER A 19 18.97 -13.18 12.33
CA SER A 19 17.88 -13.48 11.39
C SER A 19 18.44 -14.23 10.20
N ALA A 20 17.70 -15.21 9.69
CA ALA A 20 18.10 -15.98 8.51
C ALA A 20 16.95 -16.11 7.52
N GLY A 21 17.26 -15.98 6.23
CA GLY A 21 16.37 -16.35 5.13
C GLY A 21 16.76 -17.75 4.63
N LEU A 22 15.80 -18.63 4.45
CA LEU A 22 15.99 -19.99 3.98
C LEU A 22 15.29 -20.17 2.63
N LEU A 23 15.92 -20.93 1.73
CA LEU A 23 15.38 -21.34 0.43
C LEU A 23 15.37 -22.86 0.36
N GLU A 24 14.28 -23.44 -0.13
CA GLU A 24 14.26 -24.83 -0.56
C GLU A 24 14.51 -24.91 -2.07
N SER A 25 15.35 -25.85 -2.50
CA SER A 25 15.72 -26.02 -3.92
C SER A 25 14.50 -26.25 -4.83
N ARG A 26 13.44 -26.89 -4.31
CA ARG A 26 12.20 -27.15 -5.05
C ARG A 26 11.40 -25.88 -5.38
N ASP A 27 11.56 -24.82 -4.59
CA ASP A 27 10.81 -23.59 -4.75
C ASP A 27 11.49 -22.59 -5.69
N VAL A 28 12.68 -22.95 -6.18
CA VAL A 28 13.50 -22.12 -7.06
C VAL A 28 13.49 -22.69 -8.47
N THR A 29 12.87 -21.99 -9.41
CA THR A 29 12.80 -22.41 -10.81
C THR A 29 14.08 -22.14 -11.59
N GLU A 30 14.84 -21.10 -11.22
CA GLU A 30 16.10 -20.73 -11.83
C GLU A 30 17.22 -20.69 -10.79
N HIS A 31 18.20 -21.58 -10.93
CA HIS A 31 19.31 -21.76 -10.00
C HIS A 31 20.52 -20.88 -10.33
N SER A 32 20.34 -19.75 -11.00
CA SER A 32 21.43 -18.79 -11.18
C SER A 32 21.79 -18.15 -9.83
N PHE A 33 23.09 -17.87 -9.64
CA PHE A 33 23.56 -17.21 -8.40
C PHE A 33 22.81 -15.90 -8.11
N GLN A 34 22.58 -15.11 -9.16
CA GLN A 34 21.86 -13.83 -9.02
C GLN A 34 20.43 -14.02 -8.52
N ASN A 35 19.72 -15.04 -9.03
CA ASN A 35 18.36 -15.32 -8.60
C ASN A 35 18.32 -15.85 -7.15
N LEU A 36 19.22 -16.77 -6.81
CA LEU A 36 19.33 -17.29 -5.44
C LEU A 36 19.62 -16.18 -4.43
N MET A 37 20.54 -15.26 -4.75
CA MET A 37 20.82 -14.11 -3.89
C MET A 37 19.59 -13.22 -3.70
N LYS A 38 18.87 -12.91 -4.76
CA LYS A 38 17.65 -12.10 -4.72
C LYS A 38 16.57 -12.70 -3.81
N LEU A 39 16.32 -14.01 -3.93
CA LEU A 39 15.33 -14.72 -3.13
C LEU A 39 15.77 -14.83 -1.67
N SER A 40 17.08 -15.05 -1.43
CA SER A 40 17.65 -15.08 -0.08
C SER A 40 17.57 -13.72 0.62
N GLU A 41 17.85 -12.64 -0.09
CA GLU A 41 17.72 -11.28 0.43
C GLU A 41 16.26 -10.95 0.77
N PHE A 42 15.31 -11.37 -0.07
CA PHE A 42 13.89 -11.25 0.24
C PHE A 42 13.55 -12.02 1.52
N ALA A 43 13.89 -13.32 1.60
CA ALA A 43 13.59 -14.14 2.77
C ALA A 43 14.24 -13.58 4.05
N LEU A 44 15.46 -13.07 3.97
CA LEU A 44 16.13 -12.41 5.09
C LEU A 44 15.42 -11.11 5.50
N SER A 45 14.93 -10.33 4.52
CA SER A 45 14.20 -9.10 4.79
C SER A 45 12.88 -9.36 5.52
N GLU A 46 12.18 -10.44 5.13
CA GLU A 46 10.95 -10.88 5.80
C GLU A 46 11.23 -11.31 7.26
N ALA A 47 12.28 -12.11 7.48
CA ALA A 47 12.69 -12.49 8.84
C ALA A 47 12.99 -11.28 9.74
N LYS A 48 13.57 -10.22 9.17
CA LYS A 48 13.86 -8.96 9.89
C LYS A 48 12.60 -8.13 10.13
N ARG A 49 11.68 -8.08 9.18
CA ARG A 49 10.40 -7.35 9.27
C ARG A 49 9.49 -7.96 10.33
N ASP A 50 9.48 -9.27 10.41
CA ASP A 50 8.65 -10.07 11.34
C ASP A 50 9.16 -10.08 12.81
N GLY A 51 10.01 -9.14 13.19
CA GLY A 51 10.49 -8.95 14.57
C GLY A 51 11.91 -9.43 14.82
N LYS A 52 12.67 -9.78 13.77
CA LYS A 52 14.07 -10.24 13.85
C LYS A 52 14.23 -11.52 14.67
N ASN A 53 15.47 -11.96 14.88
CA ASN A 53 15.83 -13.16 15.68
C ASN A 53 15.01 -14.43 15.32
N ARG A 54 14.82 -14.65 14.03
CA ARG A 54 14.06 -15.79 13.49
C ARG A 54 14.53 -16.19 12.09
N CYS A 55 14.12 -17.37 11.67
CA CYS A 55 14.27 -17.83 10.30
C CYS A 55 12.95 -17.61 9.55
N TYR A 56 13.06 -17.20 8.29
CA TYR A 56 11.94 -17.15 7.35
C TYR A 56 12.24 -18.10 6.19
N LEU A 57 11.35 -19.05 5.96
CA LEU A 57 11.42 -19.92 4.79
C LEU A 57 10.78 -19.19 3.61
N PHE A 58 11.50 -19.12 2.49
CA PHE A 58 11.00 -18.47 1.28
C PHE A 58 9.64 -19.05 0.86
N CYS A 59 8.70 -18.16 0.57
CA CYS A 59 7.40 -18.48 0.05
C CYS A 59 7.21 -17.72 -1.28
N LYS A 60 6.90 -18.44 -2.33
CA LYS A 60 6.76 -17.87 -3.67
C LYS A 60 5.61 -16.86 -3.75
N GLU A 61 4.50 -17.18 -3.11
CA GLU A 61 3.31 -16.33 -3.07
C GLU A 61 3.60 -14.98 -2.38
N ASP A 62 4.38 -15.00 -1.32
CA ASP A 62 4.76 -13.77 -0.62
C ASP A 62 5.77 -12.94 -1.42
N TYR A 63 6.66 -13.61 -2.15
CA TYR A 63 7.55 -12.94 -3.08
C TYR A 63 6.81 -12.27 -4.26
N GLU A 64 5.80 -12.93 -4.81
CA GLU A 64 4.94 -12.36 -5.85
C GLU A 64 4.16 -11.14 -5.34
N LYS A 65 3.61 -11.20 -4.12
CA LYS A 65 2.98 -10.04 -3.47
C LYS A 65 3.97 -8.89 -3.26
N PHE A 66 5.18 -9.20 -2.82
CA PHE A 66 6.25 -8.22 -2.66
C PHE A 66 6.60 -7.52 -3.98
N LEU A 67 6.76 -8.29 -5.05
CA LEU A 67 7.04 -7.73 -6.39
C LEU A 67 5.89 -6.85 -6.87
N ARG A 68 4.64 -7.29 -6.68
CA ARG A 68 3.44 -6.53 -7.03
C ARG A 68 3.36 -5.21 -6.24
N LYS A 69 3.60 -5.26 -4.91
CA LYS A 69 3.66 -4.03 -4.08
C LYS A 69 4.76 -3.09 -4.57
N LYS A 70 5.95 -3.61 -4.86
CA LYS A 70 7.09 -2.82 -5.36
C LYS A 70 6.78 -2.16 -6.71
N GLU A 71 6.10 -2.85 -7.61
CA GLU A 71 5.66 -2.29 -8.88
C GLU A 71 4.62 -1.20 -8.67
N LEU A 72 3.62 -1.43 -7.83
CA LEU A 72 2.59 -0.45 -7.49
C LEU A 72 3.18 0.82 -6.86
N VAL A 73 4.14 0.70 -5.94
CA VAL A 73 4.88 1.87 -5.38
C VAL A 73 5.52 2.70 -6.49
N ARG A 74 6.14 2.03 -7.47
CA ARG A 74 6.79 2.72 -8.61
C ARG A 74 5.78 3.41 -9.50
N ASP A 75 4.65 2.76 -9.78
CA ASP A 75 3.59 3.33 -10.62
C ASP A 75 2.92 4.52 -9.95
N LEU A 76 2.60 4.43 -8.66
CA LEU A 76 2.04 5.55 -7.89
C LEU A 76 2.96 6.76 -7.87
N ARG A 77 4.28 6.53 -7.64
CA ARG A 77 5.26 7.62 -7.70
C ARG A 77 5.30 8.27 -9.09
N ARG A 78 5.38 7.45 -10.14
CA ARG A 78 5.38 7.95 -11.52
C ARG A 78 4.14 8.77 -11.81
N SER A 79 2.96 8.29 -11.40
CA SER A 79 1.68 8.99 -11.59
C SER A 79 1.65 10.34 -10.89
N VAL A 80 2.10 10.45 -9.65
CA VAL A 80 2.17 11.72 -8.92
C VAL A 80 3.11 12.71 -9.60
N TYR A 81 4.27 12.25 -10.11
CA TYR A 81 5.20 13.12 -10.85
C TYR A 81 4.76 13.44 -12.27
N ASN A 82 3.83 12.67 -12.84
CA ASN A 82 3.26 12.86 -14.16
C ASN A 82 1.82 13.43 -14.07
N ASP A 83 1.67 14.51 -13.36
CA ASP A 83 0.42 15.27 -13.21
C ASP A 83 -0.79 14.39 -12.79
N PHE A 84 -0.55 13.49 -11.84
CA PHE A 84 -1.54 12.55 -11.29
C PHE A 84 -2.18 11.61 -12.33
N SER A 85 -1.46 11.33 -13.43
CA SER A 85 -1.91 10.41 -14.48
C SER A 85 -2.31 9.06 -13.91
N GLY A 86 -3.50 8.58 -14.27
CA GLY A 86 -4.08 7.33 -13.74
C GLY A 86 -4.89 7.49 -12.45
N PHE A 87 -4.79 8.62 -11.75
CA PHE A 87 -5.72 8.93 -10.67
C PHE A 87 -7.02 9.54 -11.24
N GLU A 88 -8.14 9.10 -10.69
CA GLU A 88 -9.48 9.58 -11.00
C GLU A 88 -10.26 9.82 -9.72
N THR A 89 -11.15 10.83 -9.74
CA THR A 89 -12.11 11.06 -8.67
C THR A 89 -13.50 10.72 -9.15
N TYR A 90 -14.16 9.82 -8.44
CA TYR A 90 -15.56 9.48 -8.64
C TYR A 90 -16.38 10.19 -7.57
N PHE A 91 -17.61 10.53 -7.90
CA PHE A 91 -18.52 11.24 -7.01
C PHE A 91 -19.79 10.41 -6.84
N GLN A 92 -19.99 9.85 -5.65
CA GLN A 92 -21.18 9.09 -5.32
C GLN A 92 -22.25 10.01 -4.74
N PRO A 93 -23.37 10.22 -5.43
CA PRO A 93 -24.41 11.12 -4.93
C PRO A 93 -25.11 10.55 -3.70
N ILE A 94 -25.40 11.45 -2.75
CA ILE A 94 -26.20 11.17 -1.56
C ILE A 94 -27.47 11.99 -1.68
N VAL A 95 -28.62 11.30 -1.68
CA VAL A 95 -29.94 11.91 -1.81
C VAL A 95 -30.69 11.85 -0.48
N SER A 96 -31.51 12.85 -0.23
CA SER A 96 -32.40 12.89 0.92
C SER A 96 -33.51 11.84 0.77
N ALA A 97 -33.72 11.03 1.80
CA ALA A 97 -34.77 10.02 1.81
C ALA A 97 -36.21 10.63 1.91
N VAL A 98 -36.31 11.91 2.21
CA VAL A 98 -37.64 12.60 2.41
C VAL A 98 -38.17 13.09 1.07
N ASP A 99 -37.37 13.71 0.26
CA ASP A 99 -37.78 14.42 -0.96
C ASP A 99 -37.00 14.00 -2.22
N ASN A 100 -36.08 13.01 -2.11
CA ASN A 100 -35.21 12.52 -3.19
C ASN A 100 -34.34 13.63 -3.82
N GLN A 101 -34.11 14.73 -3.12
CA GLN A 101 -33.23 15.79 -3.61
C GLN A 101 -31.76 15.43 -3.37
N LEU A 102 -30.90 15.87 -4.27
CA LEU A 102 -29.45 15.76 -4.11
C LEU A 102 -28.99 16.61 -2.93
N PHE A 103 -28.41 15.96 -1.91
CA PHE A 103 -27.99 16.60 -0.67
C PHE A 103 -26.46 16.76 -0.61
N ALA A 104 -25.74 15.73 -1.02
CA ALA A 104 -24.28 15.70 -0.95
C ALA A 104 -23.71 14.75 -2.01
N ALA A 105 -22.38 14.69 -2.13
CA ALA A 105 -21.70 13.61 -2.78
C ALA A 105 -20.45 13.22 -1.99
N GLU A 106 -20.13 11.95 -2.02
CA GLU A 106 -18.88 11.40 -1.51
C GLU A 106 -17.83 11.37 -2.62
N THR A 107 -16.62 11.83 -2.31
CA THR A 107 -15.49 11.81 -3.24
C THR A 107 -14.70 10.53 -3.05
N LEU A 108 -14.64 9.70 -4.08
CA LEU A 108 -14.02 8.39 -4.06
C LEU A 108 -12.81 8.38 -5.00
N LEU A 109 -11.62 8.20 -4.43
CA LEU A 109 -10.39 8.10 -5.20
C LEU A 109 -10.28 6.75 -5.90
N ARG A 110 -9.88 6.77 -7.17
CA ARG A 110 -9.59 5.58 -7.99
C ARG A 110 -8.21 5.70 -8.60
N PHE A 111 -7.58 4.55 -8.84
CA PHE A 111 -6.28 4.50 -9.49
C PHE A 111 -6.26 3.43 -10.57
N HIS A 112 -5.90 3.82 -11.78
CA HIS A 112 -5.70 2.94 -12.92
C HIS A 112 -4.22 2.88 -13.27
N SER A 113 -3.57 1.74 -12.96
CA SER A 113 -2.21 1.45 -13.38
C SER A 113 -2.20 1.01 -14.84
N GLU A 114 -1.24 1.49 -15.64
CA GLU A 114 -1.06 1.06 -17.03
C GLU A 114 -0.84 -0.45 -17.15
N LYS A 115 -0.22 -1.07 -16.15
CA LYS A 115 0.14 -2.49 -16.17
C LYS A 115 -0.85 -3.38 -15.43
N MET A 116 -1.40 -2.90 -14.33
CA MET A 116 -2.24 -3.70 -13.44
C MET A 116 -3.74 -3.42 -13.63
N GLY A 117 -4.10 -2.44 -14.48
CA GLY A 117 -5.47 -2.01 -14.63
C GLY A 117 -5.99 -1.27 -13.40
N MET A 118 -7.29 -1.37 -13.12
CA MET A 118 -7.90 -0.77 -11.95
C MET A 118 -7.36 -1.41 -10.67
N VAL A 119 -6.79 -0.60 -9.79
CA VAL A 119 -6.26 -1.02 -8.50
C VAL A 119 -7.24 -0.64 -7.39
N SER A 120 -7.47 -1.56 -6.45
CA SER A 120 -8.37 -1.30 -5.32
C SER A 120 -7.81 -0.22 -4.38
N PRO A 121 -8.64 0.69 -3.85
CA PRO A 121 -8.24 1.65 -2.82
C PRO A 121 -7.58 0.99 -1.61
N VAL A 122 -8.05 -0.18 -1.18
CA VAL A 122 -7.48 -0.95 -0.07
C VAL A 122 -6.02 -1.33 -0.32
N ASP A 123 -5.61 -1.50 -1.59
CA ASP A 123 -4.25 -1.86 -1.95
C ASP A 123 -3.34 -0.65 -2.08
N PHE A 124 -3.82 0.48 -2.64
CA PHE A 124 -2.94 1.61 -2.93
C PHE A 124 -2.94 2.72 -1.89
N ILE A 125 -4.03 2.95 -1.15
CA ILE A 125 -4.08 4.01 -0.12
C ILE A 125 -3.03 3.78 0.97
N PRO A 126 -2.88 2.56 1.55
CA PRO A 126 -1.82 2.32 2.54
C PRO A 126 -0.42 2.58 1.99
N ILE A 127 -0.19 2.34 0.70
CA ILE A 127 1.09 2.62 0.05
C ILE A 127 1.31 4.14 -0.08
N LEU A 128 0.28 4.91 -0.43
CA LEU A 128 0.37 6.37 -0.45
C LEU A 128 0.72 6.94 0.93
N GLU A 129 0.16 6.37 1.99
CA GLU A 129 0.45 6.74 3.38
C GLU A 129 1.90 6.39 3.76
N GLU A 130 2.31 5.12 3.57
CA GLU A 130 3.67 4.64 3.86
C GLU A 130 4.75 5.46 3.12
N THR A 131 4.45 5.93 1.93
CA THR A 131 5.40 6.67 1.07
C THR A 131 5.30 8.18 1.19
N GLY A 132 4.33 8.71 1.94
CA GLY A 132 4.05 10.13 2.05
C GLY A 132 3.39 10.75 0.80
N LEU A 133 3.09 9.96 -0.22
CA LEU A 133 2.42 10.41 -1.45
C LEU A 133 0.95 10.76 -1.20
N ILE A 134 0.38 10.34 -0.07
CA ILE A 134 -0.99 10.70 0.31
C ILE A 134 -1.19 12.21 0.38
N ILE A 135 -0.15 12.98 0.76
CA ILE A 135 -0.23 14.44 0.90
C ILE A 135 -0.46 15.13 -0.44
N PRO A 136 0.40 14.96 -1.48
CA PRO A 136 0.14 15.56 -2.78
C PRO A 136 -1.13 15.03 -3.45
N VAL A 137 -1.43 13.74 -3.32
CA VAL A 137 -2.66 13.13 -3.87
C VAL A 137 -3.90 13.71 -3.17
N GLY A 138 -3.91 13.82 -1.85
CA GLY A 138 -5.03 14.41 -1.09
C GLY A 138 -5.29 15.88 -1.49
N LYS A 139 -4.23 16.67 -1.70
CA LYS A 139 -4.39 18.05 -2.21
C LYS A 139 -5.01 18.08 -3.61
N TRP A 140 -4.61 17.17 -4.47
CA TRP A 140 -5.18 17.06 -5.81
C TRP A 140 -6.65 16.63 -5.75
N VAL A 141 -7.01 15.62 -4.95
CA VAL A 141 -8.40 15.18 -4.72
C VAL A 141 -9.25 16.32 -4.21
N LEU A 142 -8.78 17.06 -3.20
CA LEU A 142 -9.48 18.23 -2.66
C LEU A 142 -9.75 19.28 -3.74
N HIS A 143 -8.79 19.53 -4.62
CA HIS A 143 -8.93 20.47 -5.73
C HIS A 143 -10.02 20.03 -6.72
N GLN A 144 -10.05 18.73 -7.06
CA GLN A 144 -11.10 18.15 -7.91
C GLN A 144 -12.48 18.26 -7.24
N ALA A 145 -12.56 17.88 -5.98
CA ALA A 145 -13.80 17.93 -5.19
C ALA A 145 -14.37 19.35 -5.10
N LEU A 146 -13.53 20.34 -4.79
CA LEU A 146 -13.93 21.75 -4.73
C LEU A 146 -14.39 22.30 -6.10
N SER A 147 -13.73 21.88 -7.17
CA SER A 147 -14.12 22.27 -8.53
C SER A 147 -15.52 21.78 -8.87
N VAL A 148 -15.81 20.50 -8.61
CA VAL A 148 -17.14 19.91 -8.84
C VAL A 148 -18.19 20.53 -7.89
N CYS A 149 -17.85 20.71 -6.61
CA CYS A 149 -18.73 21.35 -5.63
C CYS A 149 -19.18 22.73 -6.12
N ARG A 150 -18.25 23.56 -6.63
CA ARG A 150 -18.56 24.89 -7.17
C ARG A 150 -19.51 24.83 -8.38
N GLU A 151 -19.37 23.83 -9.24
CA GLU A 151 -20.28 23.67 -10.37
C GLU A 151 -21.68 23.25 -9.93
N VAL A 152 -21.77 22.31 -8.98
CA VAL A 152 -23.07 21.83 -8.46
C VAL A 152 -23.80 22.90 -7.66
N HIS A 153 -23.11 23.75 -6.91
CA HIS A 153 -23.71 24.87 -6.15
C HIS A 153 -24.48 25.85 -7.02
N LYS A 154 -24.26 25.93 -8.34
CA LYS A 154 -25.06 26.73 -9.25
C LYS A 154 -26.50 26.26 -9.35
N TYR A 155 -26.75 24.97 -9.04
CA TYR A 155 -28.06 24.33 -9.16
C TYR A 155 -28.62 23.87 -7.82
N VAL A 156 -27.76 23.56 -6.87
CA VAL A 156 -28.09 23.07 -5.52
C VAL A 156 -27.26 23.87 -4.49
N PRO A 157 -27.75 25.02 -4.01
CA PRO A 157 -26.99 25.92 -3.13
C PRO A 157 -26.51 25.30 -1.81
N ASP A 158 -27.28 24.35 -1.24
CA ASP A 158 -26.97 23.69 0.04
C ASP A 158 -26.18 22.38 -0.13
N PHE A 159 -25.70 22.11 -1.34
CA PHE A 159 -24.92 20.90 -1.65
C PHE A 159 -23.62 20.83 -0.83
N LYS A 160 -23.26 19.62 -0.37
CA LYS A 160 -22.05 19.35 0.42
C LYS A 160 -21.18 18.32 -0.29
N MET A 161 -19.88 18.50 -0.18
CA MET A 161 -18.91 17.47 -0.56
C MET A 161 -18.35 16.83 0.70
N LEU A 162 -18.32 15.50 0.72
CA LEU A 162 -17.85 14.70 1.84
C LEU A 162 -16.61 13.90 1.40
N ASP A 163 -15.73 13.62 2.35
CA ASP A 163 -14.68 12.63 2.22
C ASP A 163 -15.18 11.23 2.66
N GLU A 164 -14.33 10.20 2.50
CA GLU A 164 -14.68 8.82 2.87
C GLU A 164 -15.04 8.63 4.35
N ASP A 165 -14.60 9.53 5.23
CA ASP A 165 -14.95 9.56 6.67
C ASP A 165 -16.21 10.39 6.96
N TYR A 166 -16.97 10.80 5.95
CA TYR A 166 -18.15 11.70 6.03
C TYR A 166 -17.84 13.06 6.64
N LYS A 167 -16.59 13.49 6.60
CA LYS A 167 -16.19 14.82 7.03
C LYS A 167 -16.49 15.83 5.94
N LYS A 168 -17.04 16.96 6.34
CA LYS A 168 -17.35 18.05 5.43
C LYS A 168 -16.04 18.67 4.91
N ILE A 169 -15.85 18.66 3.59
CA ILE A 169 -14.68 19.27 2.93
C ILE A 169 -14.82 20.79 2.83
N THR A 170 -16.06 21.30 2.84
CA THR A 170 -16.38 22.75 2.75
C THR A 170 -17.46 23.15 3.74
#